data_0b5cbaeee817156682077505d1c92309
#
_entry.id   0b5cbaeee817156682077505d1c92309
#
_cell.length_a   1.000
_cell.length_b   1.000
_cell.length_c   1.000
_cell.angle_alpha   90.00
_cell.angle_beta   90.00
_cell.angle_gamma   90.00
#
_symmetry.space_group_name_H-M   'P 1'
#
loop_
_entity.id
_entity.type
_entity.pdbx_description
1 polymer ?
#
loop_
_entity_poly.entity_id
_entity_poly.type
_entity_poly.pdbx_seq_one_letter_code
_entity_poly.pdbx_strand_id
1 'polypeptide(L)'
;MKQIKSSAALKADARQQLLGKYKTVILAYLIMQFLISGCMNFAQAQVNLNTGAGIGIYYLIYFILLLLSAIFITGQNQLYKNIARGLPYYVKDMWTGFHGLADHAILVHLIIFGLCLLAGIPFILSCAFMAYTKNYYLSLLVAATGIFFLVMSILLSIWYSQALYLITDYPDESALQLLKHSRALMKGHAGSYFYLLVSFIGIGLLVVLTFGIGILWAYPYFTATKTNYYLELTAPNPEEI
;
A
#
# COMPACT_ATOMS: atom_id res chain seq x y z
N MET A 1 -4.00 -5.63 -25.99
CA MET A 1 -3.51 -5.39 -24.59
C MET A 1 -2.36 -4.43 -24.66
N LYS A 2 -2.43 -3.33 -23.94
CA LYS A 2 -1.35 -2.35 -23.90
C LYS A 2 -0.06 -2.99 -23.38
N GLN A 3 1.04 -2.80 -24.10
CA GLN A 3 2.34 -3.31 -23.69
C GLN A 3 2.96 -2.31 -22.68
N ILE A 4 3.09 -2.74 -21.42
CA ILE A 4 3.71 -1.95 -20.36
C ILE A 4 5.23 -2.08 -20.44
N LYS A 5 5.95 -0.99 -20.15
CA LYS A 5 7.42 -1.00 -20.03
C LYS A 5 7.90 -2.12 -19.11
N SER A 6 9.08 -2.65 -19.40
CA SER A 6 9.70 -3.67 -18.55
C SER A 6 9.95 -3.14 -17.14
N SER A 7 9.94 -4.03 -16.14
CA SER A 7 10.27 -3.69 -14.74
C SER A 7 11.63 -2.99 -14.62
N ALA A 8 12.61 -3.36 -15.45
CA ALA A 8 13.93 -2.74 -15.48
C ALA A 8 13.86 -1.28 -16.00
N ALA A 9 13.08 -1.01 -17.03
CA ALA A 9 12.89 0.34 -17.58
C ALA A 9 12.18 1.24 -16.58
N LEU A 10 11.07 0.77 -15.95
CA LEU A 10 10.36 1.53 -14.92
C LEU A 10 11.25 1.89 -13.72
N LYS A 11 12.14 0.98 -13.33
CA LYS A 11 13.13 1.19 -12.28
C LYS A 11 14.20 2.21 -12.70
N ALA A 12 14.64 2.17 -13.96
CA ALA A 12 15.60 3.13 -14.50
C ALA A 12 14.99 4.53 -14.54
N ASP A 13 13.76 4.67 -15.03
CA ASP A 13 13.00 5.92 -15.04
C ASP A 13 12.86 6.49 -13.61
N ALA A 14 12.47 5.66 -12.63
CA ALA A 14 12.34 6.07 -11.24
C ALA A 14 13.67 6.59 -10.64
N ARG A 15 14.79 5.90 -10.91
CA ARG A 15 16.10 6.37 -10.46
C ARG A 15 16.45 7.72 -11.05
N GLN A 16 16.25 7.92 -12.36
CA GLN A 16 16.53 9.17 -13.05
C GLN A 16 15.66 10.32 -12.50
N GLN A 17 14.37 10.06 -12.29
CA GLN A 17 13.41 11.04 -11.77
C GLN A 17 13.75 11.49 -10.34
N LEU A 18 14.32 10.61 -9.51
CA LEU A 18 14.67 10.89 -8.12
C LEU A 18 16.04 11.54 -7.96
N LEU A 19 16.89 11.59 -9.00
CA LEU A 19 18.19 12.26 -8.91
C LEU A 19 18.02 13.73 -8.54
N GLY A 20 18.71 14.15 -7.48
CA GLY A 20 18.63 15.51 -6.93
C GLY A 20 17.35 15.81 -6.12
N LYS A 21 16.37 14.86 -6.06
CA LYS A 21 15.06 15.08 -5.40
C LYS A 21 14.88 14.27 -4.12
N TYR A 22 15.84 13.42 -3.76
CA TYR A 22 15.74 12.53 -2.59
C TYR A 22 15.43 13.27 -1.28
N LYS A 23 15.97 14.49 -1.09
CA LYS A 23 15.71 15.29 0.12
C LYS A 23 14.23 15.48 0.37
N THR A 24 13.46 15.87 -0.65
CA THR A 24 12.02 16.15 -0.54
C THR A 24 11.23 14.88 -0.23
N VAL A 25 11.49 13.78 -0.95
CA VAL A 25 10.74 12.54 -0.80
C VAL A 25 11.09 11.81 0.50
N ILE A 26 12.35 11.85 0.94
CA ILE A 26 12.77 11.30 2.23
C ILE A 26 12.13 12.10 3.37
N LEU A 27 12.12 13.45 3.28
CA LEU A 27 11.51 14.29 4.30
C LEU A 27 9.99 14.02 4.40
N ALA A 28 9.29 13.92 3.27
CA ALA A 28 7.87 13.56 3.25
C ALA A 28 7.61 12.19 3.89
N TYR A 29 8.45 11.19 3.58
CA TYR A 29 8.37 9.86 4.20
C TYR A 29 8.62 9.91 5.71
N LEU A 30 9.67 10.61 6.15
CA LEU A 30 10.01 10.71 7.57
C LEU A 30 8.93 11.42 8.38
N ILE A 31 8.31 12.49 7.85
CA ILE A 31 7.21 13.18 8.52
C ILE A 31 6.03 12.22 8.73
N MET A 32 5.61 11.51 7.67
CA MET A 32 4.54 10.53 7.79
C MET A 32 4.88 9.43 8.81
N GLN A 33 6.10 8.88 8.71
CA GLN A 33 6.53 7.81 9.59
C GLN A 33 6.63 8.26 11.05
N PHE A 34 7.14 9.47 11.29
CA PHE A 34 7.23 10.04 12.63
C PHE A 34 5.84 10.27 13.23
N LEU A 35 4.90 10.81 12.47
CA LEU A 35 3.53 11.02 12.93
C LEU A 35 2.85 9.70 13.30
N ILE A 36 2.88 8.71 12.41
CA ILE A 36 2.21 7.43 12.65
C ILE A 36 2.89 6.64 13.76
N SER A 37 4.21 6.46 13.69
CA SER A 37 4.96 5.71 14.70
C SER A 37 5.02 6.43 16.04
N GLY A 38 5.12 7.76 16.03
CA GLY A 38 5.08 8.56 17.25
C GLY A 38 3.76 8.42 18.00
N CYS A 39 2.63 8.50 17.29
CA CYS A 39 1.31 8.27 17.88
C CYS A 39 1.16 6.83 18.41
N MET A 40 1.67 5.82 17.69
CA MET A 40 1.62 4.43 18.14
C MET A 40 2.46 4.19 19.38
N ASN A 41 3.70 4.69 19.43
CA ASN A 41 4.57 4.55 20.59
C ASN A 41 3.99 5.28 21.83
N PHE A 42 3.42 6.47 21.62
CA PHE A 42 2.72 7.19 22.68
C PHE A 42 1.52 6.40 23.21
N ALA A 43 0.68 5.87 22.31
CA ALA A 43 -0.46 5.04 22.69
C ALA A 43 -0.03 3.80 23.49
N GLN A 44 1.01 3.11 23.04
CA GLN A 44 1.53 1.93 23.73
C GLN A 44 2.07 2.26 25.14
N ALA A 45 2.68 3.43 25.32
CA ALA A 45 3.19 3.86 26.61
C ALA A 45 2.08 4.23 27.63
N GLN A 46 0.90 4.66 27.14
CA GLN A 46 -0.21 5.10 28.01
C GLN A 46 -1.25 4.01 28.27
N VAL A 47 -1.31 2.97 27.44
CA VAL A 47 -2.35 1.94 27.52
C VAL A 47 -1.83 0.71 28.25
N ASN A 48 -2.58 0.26 29.27
CA ASN A 48 -2.24 -0.97 30.00
C ASN A 48 -2.67 -2.21 29.18
N LEU A 49 -1.73 -2.81 28.47
CA LEU A 49 -1.96 -3.99 27.62
C LEU A 49 -2.23 -5.29 28.41
N ASN A 50 -2.18 -5.26 29.75
CA ASN A 50 -2.54 -6.42 30.56
C ASN A 50 -4.06 -6.51 30.84
N THR A 51 -4.83 -5.51 30.40
CA THR A 51 -6.29 -5.48 30.57
C THR A 51 -6.98 -5.62 29.21
N GLY A 52 -8.13 -6.29 29.19
CA GLY A 52 -8.94 -6.42 27.96
C GLY A 52 -9.36 -5.06 27.38
N ALA A 53 -9.72 -4.10 28.26
CA ALA A 53 -10.04 -2.74 27.84
C ALA A 53 -8.84 -2.03 27.21
N GLY A 54 -7.64 -2.17 27.79
CA GLY A 54 -6.42 -1.60 27.26
C GLY A 54 -6.07 -2.18 25.88
N ILE A 55 -6.17 -3.49 25.71
CA ILE A 55 -5.99 -4.15 24.40
C ILE A 55 -6.98 -3.57 23.38
N GLY A 56 -8.26 -3.42 23.74
CA GLY A 56 -9.27 -2.84 22.86
C GLY A 56 -8.95 -1.41 22.43
N ILE A 57 -8.53 -0.55 23.38
CA ILE A 57 -8.14 0.84 23.09
C ILE A 57 -6.91 0.88 22.17
N TYR A 58 -5.91 0.04 22.41
CA TYR A 58 -4.71 -0.04 21.59
C TYR A 58 -5.05 -0.39 20.12
N TYR A 59 -5.88 -1.42 19.90
CA TYR A 59 -6.28 -1.80 18.53
C TYR A 59 -7.20 -0.77 17.88
N LEU A 60 -8.02 -0.04 18.63
CA LEU A 60 -8.81 1.07 18.13
C LEU A 60 -7.92 2.20 17.61
N ILE A 61 -6.90 2.59 18.39
CA ILE A 61 -5.92 3.61 17.96
C ILE A 61 -5.16 3.12 16.72
N TYR A 62 -4.72 1.86 16.71
CA TYR A 62 -4.06 1.26 15.55
C TYR A 62 -4.94 1.35 14.30
N PHE A 63 -6.22 1.03 14.42
CA PHE A 63 -7.18 1.09 13.32
C PHE A 63 -7.37 2.52 12.80
N ILE A 64 -7.49 3.50 13.70
CA ILE A 64 -7.60 4.93 13.31
C ILE A 64 -6.32 5.37 12.55
N LEU A 65 -5.14 5.01 13.03
CA LEU A 65 -3.88 5.34 12.37
C LEU A 65 -3.71 4.62 11.02
N LEU A 66 -4.23 3.41 10.89
CA LEU A 66 -4.28 2.69 9.62
C LEU A 66 -5.12 3.45 8.59
N LEU A 67 -6.28 3.97 8.96
CA LEU A 67 -7.12 4.80 8.08
C LEU A 67 -6.43 6.15 7.74
N LEU A 68 -5.80 6.77 8.73
CA LEU A 68 -5.03 8.00 8.52
C LEU A 68 -3.87 7.79 7.54
N SER A 69 -3.21 6.62 7.59
CA SER A 69 -2.12 6.29 6.66
C SER A 69 -2.58 6.29 5.19
N ALA A 70 -3.82 5.90 4.90
CA ALA A 70 -4.37 5.93 3.54
C ALA A 70 -4.42 7.35 2.96
N ILE A 71 -4.78 8.33 3.80
CA ILE A 71 -4.82 9.75 3.42
C ILE A 71 -3.40 10.24 3.08
N PHE A 72 -2.42 9.93 3.92
CA PHE A 72 -1.02 10.28 3.67
C PHE A 72 -0.46 9.60 2.41
N ILE A 73 -0.79 8.32 2.17
CA ILE A 73 -0.36 7.58 0.98
C ILE A 73 -0.94 8.25 -0.28
N THR A 74 -2.21 8.67 -0.25
CA THR A 74 -2.85 9.40 -1.36
C THR A 74 -2.10 10.70 -1.67
N GLY A 75 -1.75 11.50 -0.66
CA GLY A 75 -0.95 12.70 -0.82
C GLY A 75 0.47 12.42 -1.32
N GLN A 76 1.12 11.38 -0.80
CA GLN A 76 2.42 10.97 -1.31
C GLN A 76 2.35 10.52 -2.78
N ASN A 77 1.32 9.78 -3.17
CA ASN A 77 1.13 9.41 -4.57
C ASN A 77 1.04 10.63 -5.48
N GLN A 78 0.40 11.72 -5.03
CA GLN A 78 0.38 12.98 -5.78
C GLN A 78 1.77 13.59 -5.89
N LEU A 79 2.55 13.64 -4.80
CA LEU A 79 3.94 14.11 -4.82
C LEU A 79 4.78 13.34 -5.86
N TYR A 80 4.71 12.00 -5.85
CA TYR A 80 5.47 11.19 -6.81
C TYR A 80 4.97 11.34 -8.25
N LYS A 81 3.66 11.53 -8.48
CA LYS A 81 3.11 11.85 -9.80
C LYS A 81 3.63 13.18 -10.33
N ASN A 82 3.72 14.22 -9.48
CA ASN A 82 4.29 15.50 -9.85
C ASN A 82 5.77 15.36 -10.25
N ILE A 83 6.55 14.60 -9.47
CA ILE A 83 7.96 14.31 -9.79
C ILE A 83 8.10 13.58 -11.13
N ALA A 84 7.28 12.57 -11.38
CA ALA A 84 7.33 11.77 -12.59
C ALA A 84 6.91 12.55 -13.85
N ARG A 85 5.95 13.47 -13.71
CA ARG A 85 5.48 14.37 -14.78
C ARG A 85 6.35 15.60 -14.98
N GLY A 86 7.41 15.80 -14.18
CA GLY A 86 8.26 17.00 -14.24
C GLY A 86 7.57 18.28 -13.75
N LEU A 87 6.49 18.15 -12.98
CA LEU A 87 5.73 19.26 -12.41
C LEU A 87 6.41 19.78 -11.11
N PRO A 88 6.08 21.00 -10.65
CA PRO A 88 6.50 21.47 -9.35
C PRO A 88 6.09 20.48 -8.25
N TYR A 89 6.99 20.19 -7.32
CA TYR A 89 6.80 19.23 -6.25
C TYR A 89 7.30 19.77 -4.92
N TYR A 90 6.51 19.59 -3.87
CA TYR A 90 6.82 20.10 -2.53
C TYR A 90 6.45 19.06 -1.47
N VAL A 91 7.12 19.11 -0.31
CA VAL A 91 6.75 18.25 0.83
C VAL A 91 5.27 18.44 1.22
N LYS A 92 4.74 19.65 1.06
CA LYS A 92 3.32 19.94 1.35
C LYS A 92 2.33 19.15 0.49
N ASP A 93 2.74 18.61 -0.67
CA ASP A 93 1.86 17.82 -1.55
C ASP A 93 1.41 16.52 -0.85
N MET A 94 2.14 16.06 0.17
CA MET A 94 1.70 14.92 0.98
C MET A 94 0.38 15.19 1.75
N TRP A 95 0.02 16.48 1.94
CA TRP A 95 -1.22 16.87 2.60
C TRP A 95 -2.41 16.97 1.65
N THR A 96 -2.21 16.78 0.34
CA THR A 96 -3.28 16.82 -0.67
C THR A 96 -4.41 15.83 -0.34
N GLY A 97 -4.09 14.67 0.22
CA GLY A 97 -5.08 13.68 0.64
C GLY A 97 -6.08 14.19 1.70
N PHE A 98 -5.73 15.24 2.45
CA PHE A 98 -6.62 15.86 3.45
C PHE A 98 -7.56 16.93 2.84
N HIS A 99 -7.32 17.38 1.62
CA HIS A 99 -8.10 18.44 0.98
C HIS A 99 -9.21 17.84 0.09
N GLY A 100 -10.32 17.46 0.72
CA GLY A 100 -11.50 16.95 0.02
C GLY A 100 -11.40 15.53 -0.54
N LEU A 101 -10.32 14.80 -0.23
CA LEU A 101 -10.09 13.43 -0.72
C LEU A 101 -9.99 12.40 0.42
N ALA A 102 -10.08 12.86 1.67
CA ALA A 102 -9.87 12.02 2.85
C ALA A 102 -10.94 10.93 3.00
N ASP A 103 -12.18 11.27 2.72
CA ASP A 103 -13.32 10.35 2.74
C ASP A 103 -13.14 9.21 1.72
N HIS A 104 -12.76 9.54 0.49
CA HIS A 104 -12.47 8.54 -0.55
C HIS A 104 -11.29 7.64 -0.16
N ALA A 105 -10.20 8.22 0.36
CA ALA A 105 -9.04 7.46 0.81
C ALA A 105 -9.37 6.50 1.96
N ILE A 106 -10.14 6.98 2.95
CA ILE A 106 -10.60 6.17 4.07
C ILE A 106 -11.53 5.05 3.60
N LEU A 107 -12.54 5.37 2.77
CA LEU A 107 -13.53 4.39 2.30
C LEU A 107 -12.88 3.31 1.42
N VAL A 108 -12.00 3.68 0.50
CA VAL A 108 -11.23 2.73 -0.33
C VAL A 108 -10.44 1.77 0.57
N HIS A 109 -9.73 2.32 1.55
CA HIS A 109 -8.91 1.51 2.45
C HIS A 109 -9.75 0.61 3.36
N LEU A 110 -10.88 1.13 3.86
CA LEU A 110 -11.83 0.38 4.68
C LEU A 110 -12.44 -0.81 3.92
N ILE A 111 -12.81 -0.60 2.65
CA ILE A 111 -13.37 -1.69 1.81
C ILE A 111 -12.30 -2.75 1.55
N ILE A 112 -11.06 -2.36 1.20
CA ILE A 112 -9.96 -3.31 0.99
C ILE A 112 -9.68 -4.09 2.27
N PHE A 113 -9.64 -3.41 3.43
CA PHE A 113 -9.46 -4.04 4.74
C PHE A 113 -10.58 -5.04 5.03
N GLY A 114 -11.85 -4.67 4.80
CA GLY A 114 -12.99 -5.56 4.95
C GLY A 114 -12.91 -6.80 4.05
N LEU A 115 -12.49 -6.64 2.80
CA LEU A 115 -12.28 -7.77 1.87
C LEU A 115 -11.15 -8.69 2.35
N CYS A 116 -10.06 -8.15 2.91
CA CYS A 116 -8.99 -8.94 3.50
C CYS A 116 -9.47 -9.69 4.75
N LEU A 117 -10.29 -9.06 5.61
CA LEU A 117 -10.88 -9.73 6.76
C LEU A 117 -11.79 -10.89 6.33
N LEU A 118 -12.66 -10.68 5.34
CA LEU A 118 -13.52 -11.75 4.80
C LEU A 118 -12.69 -12.93 4.27
N ALA A 119 -11.61 -12.65 3.54
CA ALA A 119 -10.69 -13.67 3.06
C ALA A 119 -9.98 -14.42 4.20
N GLY A 120 -9.78 -13.77 5.35
CA GLY A 120 -9.14 -14.33 6.55
C GLY A 120 -10.05 -15.19 7.42
N ILE A 121 -11.38 -15.10 7.27
CA ILE A 121 -12.34 -15.84 8.12
C ILE A 121 -12.06 -17.34 8.14
N PRO A 122 -11.88 -18.07 7.00
CA PRO A 122 -11.61 -19.50 7.03
C PRO A 122 -10.35 -19.86 7.82
N PHE A 123 -9.31 -19.03 7.71
CA PHE A 123 -8.07 -19.24 8.45
C PHE A 123 -8.26 -19.04 9.95
N ILE A 124 -8.93 -17.97 10.37
CA ILE A 124 -9.22 -17.69 11.79
C ILE A 124 -10.08 -18.80 12.39
N LEU A 125 -11.12 -19.23 11.68
CA LEU A 125 -12.00 -20.30 12.15
C LEU A 125 -11.27 -21.65 12.27
N SER A 126 -10.40 -22.00 11.33
CA SER A 126 -9.61 -23.22 11.39
C SER A 126 -8.61 -23.22 12.56
N CYS A 127 -7.97 -22.08 12.83
CA CYS A 127 -7.10 -21.90 14.00
C CYS A 127 -7.88 -22.03 15.31
N ALA A 128 -9.02 -21.36 15.43
CA ALA A 128 -9.88 -21.44 16.61
C ALA A 128 -10.40 -22.87 16.86
N PHE A 129 -10.81 -23.56 15.81
CA PHE A 129 -11.28 -24.94 15.90
C PHE A 129 -10.18 -25.92 16.31
N MET A 130 -8.97 -25.76 15.77
CA MET A 130 -7.79 -26.54 16.19
C MET A 130 -7.45 -26.29 17.66
N ALA A 131 -7.47 -25.02 18.10
CA ALA A 131 -7.18 -24.64 19.49
C ALA A 131 -8.24 -25.20 20.46
N TYR A 132 -9.52 -25.15 20.08
CA TYR A 132 -10.64 -25.67 20.89
C TYR A 132 -10.59 -27.21 21.05
N THR A 133 -10.39 -27.94 19.94
CA THR A 133 -10.38 -29.39 19.94
C THR A 133 -9.05 -29.98 20.41
N LYS A 134 -7.99 -29.18 20.49
CA LYS A 134 -6.61 -29.65 20.75
C LYS A 134 -6.15 -30.75 19.80
N ASN A 135 -6.79 -30.83 18.61
CA ASN A 135 -6.51 -31.87 17.62
C ASN A 135 -5.48 -31.36 16.59
N TYR A 136 -4.24 -31.78 16.75
CA TYR A 136 -3.13 -31.39 15.88
C TYR A 136 -3.22 -31.94 14.45
N TYR A 137 -4.08 -32.95 14.17
CA TYR A 137 -4.32 -33.38 12.78
C TYR A 137 -5.02 -32.33 11.94
N LEU A 138 -5.61 -31.30 12.57
CA LEU A 138 -6.20 -30.15 11.87
C LEU A 138 -5.13 -29.17 11.34
N SER A 139 -3.84 -29.38 11.63
CA SER A 139 -2.76 -28.53 11.14
C SER A 139 -2.74 -28.42 9.62
N LEU A 140 -3.09 -29.47 8.89
CA LEU A 140 -3.19 -29.46 7.44
C LEU A 140 -4.32 -28.51 6.96
N LEU A 141 -5.47 -28.52 7.65
CA LEU A 141 -6.57 -27.59 7.36
C LEU A 141 -6.15 -26.13 7.61
N VAL A 142 -5.46 -25.89 8.74
CA VAL A 142 -4.93 -24.55 9.06
C VAL A 142 -3.91 -24.09 8.02
N ALA A 143 -3.02 -24.98 7.58
CA ALA A 143 -2.06 -24.69 6.52
C ALA A 143 -2.76 -24.36 5.19
N ALA A 144 -3.75 -25.16 4.79
CA ALA A 144 -4.50 -24.94 3.55
C ALA A 144 -5.27 -23.60 3.55
N THR A 145 -5.98 -23.30 4.64
CA THR A 145 -6.70 -22.03 4.80
C THR A 145 -5.76 -20.84 4.93
N GLY A 146 -4.59 -21.03 5.54
CA GLY A 146 -3.53 -20.01 5.60
C GLY A 146 -2.94 -19.69 4.23
N ILE A 147 -2.66 -20.71 3.41
CA ILE A 147 -2.22 -20.51 2.01
C ILE A 147 -3.31 -19.80 1.20
N PHE A 148 -4.58 -20.20 1.36
CA PHE A 148 -5.70 -19.53 0.70
C PHE A 148 -5.74 -18.03 1.08
N PHE A 149 -5.66 -17.71 2.37
CA PHE A 149 -5.64 -16.34 2.86
C PHE A 149 -4.46 -15.53 2.29
N LEU A 150 -3.26 -16.12 2.27
CA LEU A 150 -2.07 -15.49 1.70
C LEU A 150 -2.28 -15.16 0.21
N VAL A 151 -2.73 -16.13 -0.58
CA VAL A 151 -2.97 -15.95 -2.02
C VAL A 151 -4.03 -14.89 -2.25
N MET A 152 -5.15 -14.93 -1.54
CA MET A 152 -6.21 -13.93 -1.66
C MET A 152 -5.74 -12.53 -1.27
N SER A 153 -4.94 -12.39 -0.21
CA SER A 153 -4.38 -11.11 0.21
C SER A 153 -3.43 -10.52 -0.85
N ILE A 154 -2.60 -11.36 -1.49
CA ILE A 154 -1.74 -10.94 -2.60
C ILE A 154 -2.59 -10.49 -3.79
N LEU A 155 -3.60 -11.25 -4.18
CA LEU A 155 -4.48 -10.90 -5.30
C LEU A 155 -5.23 -9.59 -5.05
N LEU A 156 -5.80 -9.41 -3.87
CA LEU A 156 -6.49 -8.18 -3.47
C LEU A 156 -5.53 -6.97 -3.49
N SER A 157 -4.31 -7.13 -2.96
CA SER A 157 -3.31 -6.08 -2.96
C SER A 157 -2.87 -5.67 -4.38
N ILE A 158 -2.83 -6.62 -5.33
CA ILE A 158 -2.52 -6.35 -6.73
C ILE A 158 -3.71 -5.68 -7.42
N TRP A 159 -4.92 -6.21 -7.31
CA TRP A 159 -6.10 -5.68 -8.01
C TRP A 159 -6.46 -4.27 -7.57
N TYR A 160 -6.25 -3.93 -6.31
CA TYR A 160 -6.58 -2.62 -5.75
C TYR A 160 -5.36 -1.70 -5.55
N SER A 161 -4.19 -2.11 -6.07
CA SER A 161 -2.94 -1.35 -5.92
C SER A 161 -2.99 0.06 -6.51
N GLN A 162 -3.85 0.28 -7.53
CA GLN A 162 -3.96 1.56 -8.22
C GLN A 162 -5.05 2.48 -7.63
N ALA A 163 -5.90 1.96 -6.73
CA ALA A 163 -7.05 2.69 -6.22
C ALA A 163 -6.69 4.05 -5.57
N LEU A 164 -5.64 4.07 -4.73
CA LEU A 164 -5.20 5.30 -4.07
C LEU A 164 -4.51 6.31 -5.01
N TYR A 165 -4.05 5.87 -6.20
CA TYR A 165 -3.57 6.78 -7.25
C TYR A 165 -4.74 7.41 -8.00
N LEU A 166 -5.81 6.64 -8.24
CA LEU A 166 -6.99 7.08 -8.98
C LEU A 166 -7.76 8.19 -8.24
N ILE A 167 -7.75 8.20 -6.91
CA ILE A 167 -8.46 9.22 -6.10
C ILE A 167 -8.11 10.64 -6.54
N THR A 168 -6.84 10.92 -6.81
CA THR A 168 -6.40 12.26 -7.19
C THR A 168 -6.59 12.59 -8.67
N ASP A 169 -6.79 11.59 -9.53
CA ASP A 169 -7.04 11.77 -10.96
C ASP A 169 -8.56 11.74 -11.27
N TYR A 170 -9.37 11.09 -10.42
CA TYR A 170 -10.83 10.94 -10.56
C TYR A 170 -11.54 11.24 -9.23
N PRO A 171 -11.48 12.50 -8.75
CA PRO A 171 -12.01 12.87 -7.43
C PRO A 171 -13.54 12.77 -7.33
N ASP A 172 -14.24 12.76 -8.46
CA ASP A 172 -15.71 12.66 -8.53
C ASP A 172 -16.20 11.19 -8.49
N GLU A 173 -15.31 10.20 -8.66
CA GLU A 173 -15.67 8.80 -8.61
C GLU A 173 -15.85 8.34 -7.14
N SER A 174 -16.93 7.61 -6.87
CA SER A 174 -17.13 6.99 -5.55
C SER A 174 -16.04 5.91 -5.26
N ALA A 175 -15.83 5.61 -3.97
CA ALA A 175 -14.85 4.61 -3.55
C ALA A 175 -15.02 3.23 -4.26
N LEU A 176 -16.27 2.80 -4.47
CA LEU A 176 -16.56 1.56 -5.19
C LEU A 176 -16.22 1.64 -6.69
N GLN A 177 -16.44 2.81 -7.31
CA GLN A 177 -16.05 3.05 -8.70
C GLN A 177 -14.53 3.04 -8.85
N LEU A 178 -13.80 3.71 -7.95
CA LEU A 178 -12.33 3.71 -7.91
C LEU A 178 -11.76 2.30 -7.76
N LEU A 179 -12.36 1.45 -6.92
CA LEU A 179 -11.96 0.04 -6.78
C LEU A 179 -12.23 -0.77 -8.05
N LYS A 180 -13.40 -0.59 -8.68
CA LYS A 180 -13.73 -1.23 -9.97
C LYS A 180 -12.78 -0.75 -11.06
N HIS A 181 -12.47 0.53 -11.11
CA HIS A 181 -11.53 1.14 -12.05
C HIS A 181 -10.12 0.56 -11.85
N SER A 182 -9.62 0.52 -10.61
CA SER A 182 -8.33 -0.11 -10.29
C SER A 182 -8.26 -1.57 -10.77
N ARG A 183 -9.31 -2.36 -10.48
CA ARG A 183 -9.38 -3.75 -10.91
C ARG A 183 -9.42 -3.88 -12.45
N ALA A 184 -10.12 -2.99 -13.13
CA ALA A 184 -10.18 -2.98 -14.60
C ALA A 184 -8.80 -2.66 -15.21
N LEU A 185 -8.08 -1.66 -14.68
CA LEU A 185 -6.71 -1.33 -15.08
C LEU A 185 -5.74 -2.50 -14.88
N MET A 186 -5.91 -3.24 -13.79
CA MET A 186 -5.03 -4.37 -13.46
C MET A 186 -5.38 -5.66 -14.22
N LYS A 187 -6.50 -5.70 -14.94
CA LYS A 187 -6.89 -6.86 -15.75
C LYS A 187 -5.88 -7.10 -16.88
N GLY A 188 -5.26 -8.28 -16.86
CA GLY A 188 -4.20 -8.65 -17.80
C GLY A 188 -2.80 -8.14 -17.42
N HIS A 189 -2.68 -7.27 -16.42
CA HIS A 189 -1.42 -6.68 -15.96
C HIS A 189 -0.97 -7.16 -14.57
N ALA A 190 -1.77 -7.99 -13.90
CA ALA A 190 -1.48 -8.49 -12.55
C ALA A 190 -0.13 -9.23 -12.46
N GLY A 191 0.21 -10.05 -13.45
CA GLY A 191 1.47 -10.79 -13.49
C GLY A 191 2.69 -9.88 -13.63
N SER A 192 2.63 -8.86 -14.50
CA SER A 192 3.73 -7.89 -14.67
C SER A 192 3.93 -7.04 -13.41
N TYR A 193 2.84 -6.66 -12.74
CA TYR A 193 2.92 -5.94 -11.47
C TYR A 193 3.47 -6.82 -10.34
N PHE A 194 3.02 -8.08 -10.25
CA PHE A 194 3.58 -9.04 -9.30
C PHE A 194 5.09 -9.22 -9.50
N TYR A 195 5.54 -9.42 -10.76
CA TYR A 195 6.97 -9.50 -11.09
C TYR A 195 7.72 -8.23 -10.67
N LEU A 196 7.12 -7.04 -10.90
CA LEU A 196 7.68 -5.77 -10.42
C LEU A 196 7.91 -5.79 -8.91
N LEU A 197 6.91 -6.23 -8.12
CA LEU A 197 7.03 -6.31 -6.66
C LEU A 197 8.13 -7.28 -6.23
N VAL A 198 8.14 -8.50 -6.79
CA VAL A 198 9.15 -9.53 -6.51
C VAL A 198 10.56 -9.04 -6.84
N SER A 199 10.71 -8.25 -7.89
CA SER A 199 12.00 -7.70 -8.31
C SER A 199 12.62 -6.71 -7.30
N PHE A 200 11.88 -6.30 -6.26
CA PHE A 200 12.38 -5.48 -5.15
C PHE A 200 12.86 -6.29 -3.94
N ILE A 201 12.71 -7.62 -3.94
CA ILE A 201 13.14 -8.48 -2.82
C ILE A 201 14.63 -8.27 -2.50
N GLY A 202 15.49 -8.18 -3.52
CA GLY A 202 16.92 -7.92 -3.31
C GLY A 202 17.20 -6.59 -2.61
N ILE A 203 16.42 -5.56 -2.92
CA ILE A 203 16.51 -4.25 -2.23
C ILE A 203 15.99 -4.37 -0.80
N GLY A 204 14.92 -5.12 -0.59
CA GLY A 204 14.42 -5.43 0.76
C GLY A 204 15.46 -6.13 1.63
N LEU A 205 16.22 -7.09 1.07
CA LEU A 205 17.34 -7.73 1.77
C LEU A 205 18.43 -6.72 2.15
N LEU A 206 18.77 -5.78 1.26
CA LEU A 206 19.71 -4.71 1.57
C LEU A 206 19.21 -3.80 2.71
N VAL A 207 17.90 -3.52 2.77
CA VAL A 207 17.31 -2.76 3.89
C VAL A 207 17.52 -3.52 5.21
N VAL A 208 17.29 -4.83 5.24
CA VAL A 208 17.52 -5.65 6.44
C VAL A 208 19.00 -5.65 6.82
N LEU A 209 19.91 -5.84 5.86
CA LEU A 209 21.36 -5.85 6.10
C LEU A 209 21.89 -4.49 6.62
N THR A 210 21.23 -3.40 6.29
CA THR A 210 21.56 -2.06 6.79
C THR A 210 20.82 -1.69 8.07
N PHE A 211 20.29 -2.67 8.82
CA PHE A 211 19.50 -2.45 10.04
C PHE A 211 18.35 -1.45 9.85
N GLY A 212 17.73 -1.45 8.66
CA GLY A 212 16.61 -0.58 8.32
C GLY A 212 16.98 0.81 7.78
N ILE A 213 18.23 1.24 7.87
CA ILE A 213 18.65 2.59 7.38
C ILE A 213 18.41 2.70 5.87
N GLY A 214 18.63 1.62 5.12
CA GLY A 214 18.41 1.56 3.67
C GLY A 214 16.99 1.90 3.22
N ILE A 215 15.99 1.86 4.12
CA ILE A 215 14.59 2.17 3.79
C ILE A 215 14.40 3.61 3.31
N LEU A 216 15.26 4.56 3.77
CA LEU A 216 15.20 5.96 3.38
C LEU A 216 15.38 6.17 1.88
N TRP A 217 16.11 5.28 1.20
CA TRP A 217 16.28 5.29 -0.25
C TRP A 217 15.41 4.25 -0.94
N ALA A 218 15.23 3.09 -0.32
CA ALA A 218 14.45 1.99 -0.88
C ALA A 218 12.97 2.35 -1.02
N TYR A 219 12.37 2.99 0.00
CA TYR A 219 10.95 3.37 -0.01
C TYR A 219 10.62 4.41 -1.11
N PRO A 220 11.34 5.55 -1.24
CA PRO A 220 11.15 6.47 -2.35
C PRO A 220 11.32 5.82 -3.72
N TYR A 221 12.35 5.00 -3.88
CA TYR A 221 12.60 4.29 -5.12
C TYR A 221 11.47 3.32 -5.49
N PHE A 222 11.00 2.54 -4.53
CA PHE A 222 9.87 1.64 -4.70
C PHE A 222 8.59 2.40 -5.07
N THR A 223 8.29 3.48 -4.35
CA THR A 223 7.07 4.29 -4.59
C THR A 223 7.12 4.98 -5.95
N ALA A 224 8.26 5.57 -6.34
CA ALA A 224 8.42 6.17 -7.66
C ALA A 224 8.25 5.13 -8.79
N THR A 225 8.78 3.91 -8.61
CA THR A 225 8.62 2.83 -9.59
C THR A 225 7.15 2.41 -9.73
N LYS A 226 6.41 2.31 -8.63
CA LYS A 226 4.96 2.03 -8.63
C LYS A 226 4.18 3.16 -9.31
N THR A 227 4.56 4.41 -9.04
CA THR A 227 3.96 5.58 -9.70
C THR A 227 4.19 5.54 -11.21
N ASN A 228 5.38 5.19 -11.68
CA ASN A 228 5.66 5.03 -13.10
C ASN A 228 4.81 3.91 -13.72
N TYR A 229 4.62 2.81 -12.99
CA TYR A 229 3.74 1.72 -13.43
C TYR A 229 2.28 2.20 -13.59
N TYR A 230 1.76 2.98 -12.62
CA TYR A 230 0.44 3.59 -12.70
C TYR A 230 0.32 4.53 -13.91
N LEU A 231 1.27 5.42 -14.10
CA LEU A 231 1.27 6.37 -15.23
C LEU A 231 1.34 5.65 -16.58
N GLU A 232 2.08 4.55 -16.66
CA GLU A 232 2.14 3.72 -17.86
C GLU A 232 0.80 3.03 -18.14
N LEU A 233 0.09 2.54 -17.11
CA LEU A 233 -1.25 1.96 -17.25
C LEU A 233 -2.27 2.97 -17.78
N THR A 234 -2.22 4.21 -17.28
CA THR A 234 -3.20 5.26 -17.58
C THR A 234 -2.85 6.14 -18.78
N ALA A 235 -1.63 6.01 -19.34
CA ALA A 235 -1.26 6.72 -20.56
C ALA A 235 -2.17 6.30 -21.74
N PRO A 236 -2.56 7.20 -22.66
CA PRO A 236 -3.32 6.84 -23.85
C PRO A 236 -2.53 5.83 -24.71
N ASN A 237 -3.25 4.95 -25.40
CA ASN A 237 -2.60 4.03 -26.32
C ASN A 237 -2.02 4.80 -27.51
N PRO A 238 -0.78 4.53 -27.93
CA PRO A 238 -0.19 5.18 -29.12
C PRO A 238 -0.98 4.93 -30.42
N GLU A 239 -1.82 3.89 -30.44
CA GLU A 239 -2.66 3.51 -31.59
C GLU A 239 -3.99 4.27 -31.65
N GLU A 240 -4.32 5.08 -30.62
CA GLU A 240 -5.55 5.87 -30.51
C GLU A 240 -5.33 7.38 -30.77
N ILE A 241 -4.08 7.77 -31.08
CA ILE A 241 -3.66 9.12 -31.45
C ILE A 241 -3.38 9.17 -32.96
#